data_aa445891e224788c32af17be2d067d27
#
_entry.id   aa445891e224788c32af17be2d067d27
#
_cell.length_a   1.000
_cell.length_b   1.000
_cell.length_c   1.000
_cell.angle_alpha   90.00
_cell.angle_beta   90.00
_cell.angle_gamma   90.00
#
_symmetry.space_group_name_H-M   'P 1'
#
loop_
_entity.id
_entity.type
_entity.pdbx_description
1 polymer ?
#
loop_
_entity_poly.entity_id
_entity_poly.type
_entity_poly.pdbx_seq_one_letter_code
_entity_poly.pdbx_strand_id
1 'polypeptide(L)'
;MSAEYVKIATDAVEEKERRGGGAASRDLAGALGAEHMTLRCWRFGPGQAMAYHRHKTQEELYRLVSGGPQHVQIGDELVEVHDGDWLRLPKDTPRRIMNNSEDREAIWITMGCPPGDGIMDGIRLNPETGEEIPRT
;
A
#
# COMPACT_ATOMS: atom_id res chain seq x y z
N MET A 1 11.15 34.83 -11.94
CA MET A 1 11.25 33.40 -12.27
C MET A 1 10.29 32.63 -11.40
N SER A 2 9.41 31.83 -12.02
CA SER A 2 8.51 30.99 -11.23
C SER A 2 9.22 29.69 -10.86
N ALA A 3 8.93 29.19 -9.67
CA ALA A 3 9.40 27.88 -9.24
C ALA A 3 8.66 26.79 -10.01
N GLU A 4 9.37 25.68 -10.24
CA GLU A 4 8.78 24.51 -10.87
C GLU A 4 8.13 23.63 -9.81
N TYR A 5 6.84 23.31 -9.98
CA TYR A 5 6.12 22.42 -9.07
C TYR A 5 4.87 21.85 -9.72
N VAL A 6 4.34 20.78 -9.13
CA VAL A 6 3.06 20.18 -9.52
C VAL A 6 2.17 20.06 -8.28
N LYS A 7 0.93 20.46 -8.42
CA LYS A 7 -0.08 20.35 -7.36
C LYS A 7 -1.30 19.61 -7.89
N ILE A 8 -1.77 18.61 -7.14
CA ILE A 8 -2.99 17.88 -7.48
C ILE A 8 -3.87 17.72 -6.24
N ALA A 9 -5.16 17.49 -6.47
CA ALA A 9 -6.05 17.01 -5.42
C ALA A 9 -6.12 15.49 -5.50
N THR A 10 -6.17 14.79 -4.38
CA THR A 10 -6.23 13.33 -4.33
C THR A 10 -7.38 12.78 -5.15
N ASP A 11 -8.58 13.35 -5.00
CA ASP A 11 -9.78 12.87 -5.67
C ASP A 11 -9.83 13.22 -7.16
N ALA A 12 -8.91 14.01 -7.67
CA ALA A 12 -8.75 14.25 -9.10
C ALA A 12 -7.93 13.15 -9.80
N VAL A 13 -7.25 12.29 -9.04
CA VAL A 13 -6.48 11.16 -9.58
C VAL A 13 -7.39 9.95 -9.73
N GLU A 14 -7.31 9.28 -10.89
CA GLU A 14 -8.13 8.10 -11.18
C GLU A 14 -7.89 7.00 -10.13
N GLU A 15 -8.99 6.49 -9.56
CA GLU A 15 -8.97 5.34 -8.67
C GLU A 15 -9.10 4.07 -9.49
N LYS A 16 -8.20 3.13 -9.27
CA LYS A 16 -8.20 1.83 -9.96
C LYS A 16 -8.36 0.69 -8.97
N GLU A 17 -9.31 -0.20 -9.25
CA GLU A 17 -9.50 -1.40 -8.46
C GLU A 17 -8.45 -2.45 -8.82
N ARG A 18 -7.99 -3.19 -7.82
CA ARG A 18 -7.09 -4.31 -8.02
C ARG A 18 -7.88 -5.52 -8.55
N ARG A 19 -7.21 -6.37 -9.32
CA ARG A 19 -7.78 -7.62 -9.81
C ARG A 19 -8.27 -8.48 -8.65
N GLY A 20 -9.38 -9.17 -8.86
CA GLY A 20 -9.95 -10.07 -7.87
C GLY A 20 -10.76 -9.39 -6.78
N GLY A 21 -11.24 -8.17 -7.02
CA GLY A 21 -12.10 -7.46 -6.08
C GLY A 21 -11.36 -6.95 -4.85
N GLY A 22 -10.07 -6.70 -4.99
CA GLY A 22 -9.27 -6.13 -3.92
C GLY A 22 -9.50 -4.64 -3.76
N ALA A 23 -8.67 -4.01 -2.93
CA ALA A 23 -8.73 -2.58 -2.65
C ALA A 23 -8.48 -1.74 -3.90
N ALA A 24 -8.99 -0.53 -3.88
CA ALA A 24 -8.73 0.46 -4.93
C ALA A 24 -7.59 1.38 -4.53
N SER A 25 -6.84 1.88 -5.49
CA SER A 25 -5.77 2.83 -5.22
C SER A 25 -5.65 3.91 -6.28
N ARG A 26 -5.08 5.03 -5.86
CA ARG A 26 -4.74 6.17 -6.71
C ARG A 26 -3.23 6.34 -6.71
N ASP A 27 -2.64 6.36 -7.89
CA ASP A 27 -1.19 6.54 -8.05
C ASP A 27 -0.85 8.03 -8.01
N LEU A 28 -0.57 8.53 -6.82
CA LEU A 28 -0.26 9.95 -6.63
C LEU A 28 1.13 10.30 -7.13
N ALA A 29 2.11 9.41 -6.96
CA ALA A 29 3.46 9.67 -7.47
C ALA A 29 3.45 9.81 -8.99
N GLY A 30 2.76 8.93 -9.69
CA GLY A 30 2.63 9.01 -11.14
C GLY A 30 1.96 10.31 -11.58
N ALA A 31 0.86 10.67 -10.94
CA ALA A 31 0.13 11.90 -11.27
C ALA A 31 0.94 13.17 -10.99
N LEU A 32 1.80 13.14 -9.97
CA LEU A 32 2.68 14.26 -9.63
C LEU A 32 3.97 14.29 -10.44
N GLY A 33 4.30 13.21 -11.16
CA GLY A 33 5.56 13.10 -11.89
C GLY A 33 6.76 12.85 -11.00
N ALA A 34 6.57 12.25 -9.83
CA ALA A 34 7.68 11.91 -8.93
C ALA A 34 8.57 10.84 -9.55
N GLU A 35 9.89 11.03 -9.45
CA GLU A 35 10.87 10.17 -10.13
C GLU A 35 11.54 9.18 -9.17
N HIS A 36 11.56 9.45 -7.86
CA HIS A 36 12.41 8.74 -6.91
C HIS A 36 11.63 7.98 -5.85
N MET A 37 10.31 7.95 -5.96
CA MET A 37 9.46 7.28 -4.97
C MET A 37 8.15 6.81 -5.59
N THR A 38 7.48 5.87 -4.92
CA THR A 38 6.08 5.56 -5.16
C THR A 38 5.24 6.20 -4.06
N LEU A 39 4.01 6.53 -4.38
CA LEU A 39 3.05 7.10 -3.42
C LEU A 39 1.65 6.76 -3.90
N ARG A 40 0.91 6.04 -3.07
CA ARG A 40 -0.47 5.67 -3.37
C ARG A 40 -1.39 6.01 -2.22
N CYS A 41 -2.59 6.41 -2.56
CA CYS A 41 -3.69 6.51 -1.62
C CYS A 41 -4.62 5.31 -1.86
N TRP A 42 -4.83 4.50 -0.85
CA TRP A 42 -5.61 3.26 -0.93
C TRP A 42 -6.94 3.40 -0.21
N ARG A 43 -7.94 2.75 -0.77
CA ARG A 43 -9.25 2.59 -0.13
C ARG A 43 -9.55 1.10 -0.01
N PHE A 44 -9.74 0.63 1.23
CA PHE A 44 -10.11 -0.75 1.54
C PHE A 44 -11.52 -0.76 2.10
N GLY A 45 -12.42 -1.42 1.40
CA GLY A 45 -13.74 -1.72 1.95
C GLY A 45 -13.68 -2.86 2.97
N PRO A 46 -14.79 -3.11 3.70
CA PRO A 46 -14.85 -4.21 4.65
C PRO A 46 -14.46 -5.54 4.02
N GLY A 47 -13.57 -6.28 4.68
CA GLY A 47 -13.12 -7.59 4.23
C GLY A 47 -12.05 -7.56 3.14
N GLN A 48 -11.71 -6.41 2.61
CA GLN A 48 -10.67 -6.31 1.56
C GLN A 48 -9.27 -6.33 2.15
N ALA A 49 -8.32 -6.85 1.39
CA ALA A 49 -6.93 -6.94 1.82
C ALA A 49 -5.99 -6.76 0.62
N MET A 50 -4.81 -6.27 0.92
CA MET A 50 -3.70 -6.24 -0.03
C MET A 50 -3.14 -7.65 -0.19
N ALA A 51 -2.49 -7.94 -1.32
CA ALA A 51 -1.75 -9.18 -1.48
C ALA A 51 -0.62 -9.24 -0.44
N TYR A 52 -0.42 -10.40 0.19
CA TYR A 52 0.72 -10.61 1.08
C TYR A 52 1.99 -10.66 0.23
N HIS A 53 2.98 -9.82 0.56
CA HIS A 53 4.14 -9.63 -0.30
C HIS A 53 5.33 -9.08 0.49
N ARG A 54 6.50 -9.18 -0.13
CA ARG A 54 7.71 -8.46 0.27
C ARG A 54 8.28 -7.75 -0.95
N HIS A 55 9.23 -6.88 -0.74
CA HIS A 55 9.91 -6.17 -1.83
C HIS A 55 11.38 -6.57 -1.92
N LYS A 56 11.93 -6.54 -3.13
CA LYS A 56 13.36 -6.83 -3.37
C LYS A 56 14.26 -5.66 -3.00
N THR A 57 13.82 -4.44 -3.29
CA THR A 57 14.64 -3.23 -3.14
C THR A 57 13.95 -2.12 -2.38
N GLN A 58 12.63 -2.05 -2.44
CA GLN A 58 11.86 -0.92 -1.94
C GLN A 58 11.60 -1.01 -0.45
N GLU A 59 11.98 0.05 0.27
CA GLU A 59 11.51 0.31 1.63
C GLU A 59 10.19 1.06 1.55
N GLU A 60 9.24 0.74 2.40
CA GLU A 60 7.94 1.40 2.39
C GLU A 60 7.56 2.00 3.74
N LEU A 61 6.79 3.09 3.67
CA LEU A 61 6.12 3.68 4.82
C LEU A 61 4.61 3.59 4.58
N TYR A 62 3.87 3.15 5.59
CA TYR A 62 2.41 3.07 5.55
C TYR A 62 1.83 3.96 6.63
N ARG A 63 0.78 4.70 6.28
CA ARG A 63 0.03 5.51 7.24
C ARG A 63 -1.45 5.20 7.13
N LEU A 64 -2.09 4.90 8.26
CA LEU A 64 -3.55 4.85 8.32
C LEU A 64 -4.09 6.26 8.47
N VAL A 65 -4.86 6.71 7.49
CA VAL A 65 -5.45 8.05 7.49
C VAL A 65 -6.75 8.06 8.27
N SER A 66 -7.64 7.10 7.98
CA SER A 66 -8.97 7.02 8.60
C SER A 66 -9.52 5.60 8.56
N GLY A 67 -10.52 5.34 9.37
CA GLY A 67 -11.20 4.05 9.42
C GLY A 67 -10.63 3.07 10.43
N GLY A 68 -9.79 3.52 11.34
CA GLY A 68 -9.18 2.66 12.35
C GLY A 68 -10.13 2.27 13.49
N PRO A 69 -9.75 1.25 14.30
CA PRO A 69 -8.51 0.49 14.15
C PRO A 69 -8.54 -0.44 12.94
N GLN A 70 -7.38 -0.70 12.37
CA GLN A 70 -7.18 -1.62 11.27
C GLN A 70 -6.01 -2.56 11.61
N HIS A 71 -5.73 -3.51 10.74
CA HIS A 71 -4.64 -4.46 10.97
C HIS A 71 -3.71 -4.57 9.76
N VAL A 72 -2.44 -4.80 10.06
CA VAL A 72 -1.43 -5.14 9.05
C VAL A 72 -0.80 -6.46 9.49
N GLN A 73 -0.84 -7.46 8.62
CA GLN A 73 -0.08 -8.67 8.83
C GLN A 73 1.38 -8.39 8.49
N ILE A 74 2.27 -8.61 9.44
CA ILE A 74 3.71 -8.42 9.26
C ILE A 74 4.39 -9.71 9.74
N GLY A 75 4.81 -10.55 8.77
CA GLY A 75 5.26 -11.89 9.13
C GLY A 75 4.15 -12.65 9.84
N ASP A 76 4.44 -13.17 11.02
CA ASP A 76 3.47 -13.91 11.84
C ASP A 76 2.65 -13.01 12.78
N GLU A 77 2.92 -11.71 12.80
CA GLU A 77 2.21 -10.79 13.67
C GLU A 77 1.01 -10.15 12.96
N LEU A 78 -0.05 -9.94 13.71
CA LEU A 78 -1.19 -9.14 13.29
C LEU A 78 -1.13 -7.84 14.09
N VAL A 79 -0.65 -6.78 13.46
CA VAL A 79 -0.38 -5.50 14.12
C VAL A 79 -1.60 -4.61 14.02
N GLU A 80 -2.09 -4.14 15.17
CA GLU A 80 -3.19 -3.18 15.23
C GLU A 80 -2.67 -1.77 14.97
N VAL A 81 -3.35 -1.03 14.10
CA VAL A 81 -2.96 0.32 13.67
C VAL A 81 -4.13 1.27 13.83
N HIS A 82 -3.86 2.45 14.37
CA HIS A 82 -4.86 3.48 14.61
C HIS A 82 -4.66 4.67 13.66
N ASP A 83 -5.69 5.49 13.50
CA ASP A 83 -5.63 6.68 12.65
C ASP A 83 -4.42 7.54 13.03
N GLY A 84 -3.61 7.87 12.04
CA GLY A 84 -2.40 8.68 12.22
C GLY A 84 -1.14 7.89 12.54
N ASP A 85 -1.23 6.58 12.77
CA ASP A 85 -0.04 5.76 13.00
C ASP A 85 0.74 5.55 11.70
N TRP A 86 2.05 5.43 11.85
CA TRP A 86 2.96 5.13 10.75
C TRP A 86 3.70 3.82 10.98
N LEU A 87 3.89 3.08 9.91
CA LEU A 87 4.71 1.87 9.90
C LEU A 87 5.85 2.04 8.90
N ARG A 88 7.04 1.63 9.30
CA ARG A 88 8.17 1.46 8.39
C ARG A 88 8.33 -0.03 8.09
N LEU A 89 8.35 -0.38 6.82
CA LEU A 89 8.47 -1.77 6.38
C LEU A 89 9.73 -1.93 5.54
N PRO A 90 10.79 -2.55 6.09
CA PRO A 90 12.00 -2.86 5.32
C PRO A 90 11.69 -3.76 4.12
N LYS A 91 12.56 -3.73 3.14
CA LYS A 91 12.36 -4.39 1.84
C LYS A 91 11.95 -5.86 1.94
N ASP A 92 12.62 -6.65 2.74
CA ASP A 92 12.37 -8.10 2.79
C ASP A 92 11.29 -8.51 3.81
N THR A 93 10.69 -7.56 4.50
CA THR A 93 9.66 -7.84 5.51
C THR A 93 8.33 -8.17 4.83
N PRO A 94 7.80 -9.39 4.99
CA PRO A 94 6.49 -9.75 4.45
C PRO A 94 5.39 -8.94 5.12
N ARG A 95 4.44 -8.46 4.32
CA ARG A 95 3.35 -7.63 4.85
C ARG A 95 2.12 -7.61 3.95
N ARG A 96 0.99 -7.31 4.54
CA ARG A 96 -0.23 -6.88 3.84
C ARG A 96 -1.11 -6.06 4.77
N ILE A 97 -1.75 -5.04 4.20
CA ILE A 97 -2.84 -4.32 4.86
C ILE A 97 -4.09 -5.16 4.77
N MET A 98 -4.87 -5.20 5.84
CA MET A 98 -6.14 -5.92 5.90
C MET A 98 -7.20 -5.03 6.53
N ASN A 99 -8.38 -4.99 5.91
CA ASN A 99 -9.56 -4.41 6.55
C ASN A 99 -10.46 -5.56 7.00
N ASN A 100 -10.28 -6.00 8.23
CA ASN A 100 -11.09 -7.05 8.82
C ASN A 100 -12.28 -6.52 9.63
N SER A 101 -12.64 -5.27 9.43
CA SER A 101 -13.90 -4.73 9.95
C SER A 101 -15.07 -5.18 9.07
N GLU A 102 -16.28 -5.17 9.64
CA GLU A 102 -17.49 -5.54 8.91
C GLU A 102 -18.21 -4.35 8.31
N ASP A 103 -17.92 -3.13 8.78
CA ASP A 103 -18.73 -1.95 8.50
C ASP A 103 -17.95 -0.68 8.19
N ARG A 104 -16.62 -0.71 8.21
CA ARG A 104 -15.82 0.50 8.00
C ARG A 104 -14.96 0.40 6.76
N GLU A 105 -14.87 1.52 6.05
CA GLU A 105 -13.89 1.75 5.01
C GLU A 105 -12.62 2.31 5.62
N ALA A 106 -11.47 1.94 5.12
CA ALA A 106 -10.17 2.43 5.57
C ALA A 106 -9.43 3.12 4.44
N ILE A 107 -8.80 4.25 4.76
CA ILE A 107 -7.96 5.00 3.84
C ILE A 107 -6.51 4.94 4.33
N TRP A 108 -5.62 4.53 3.44
CA TRP A 108 -4.20 4.38 3.72
C TRP A 108 -3.37 5.18 2.73
N ILE A 109 -2.21 5.65 3.18
CA ILE A 109 -1.16 6.17 2.31
C ILE A 109 0.02 5.23 2.40
N THR A 110 0.56 4.83 1.25
CA THR A 110 1.77 4.04 1.17
C THR A 110 2.81 4.76 0.32
N MET A 111 4.04 4.81 0.80
CA MET A 111 5.17 5.42 0.11
C MET A 111 6.29 4.42 0.02
N GLY A 112 7.03 4.43 -1.08
CA GLY A 112 8.16 3.55 -1.27
C GLY A 112 9.34 4.23 -1.95
N CYS A 113 10.55 3.82 -1.58
CA CYS A 113 11.79 4.34 -2.13
C CYS A 113 12.88 3.27 -2.03
N PRO A 114 13.67 3.04 -3.07
CA PRO A 114 13.53 3.58 -4.43
C PRO A 114 12.25 3.08 -5.11
N PRO A 115 11.87 3.61 -6.28
CA PRO A 115 10.61 3.20 -6.93
C PRO A 115 10.57 1.73 -7.39
N GLY A 116 11.72 1.07 -7.44
CA GLY A 116 11.81 -0.33 -7.85
C GLY A 116 11.52 -0.51 -9.33
N ASP A 117 11.28 -1.75 -9.73
CA ASP A 117 10.95 -2.12 -11.11
C ASP A 117 9.43 -2.26 -11.31
N GLY A 118 8.66 -1.40 -10.63
CA GLY A 118 7.21 -1.48 -10.68
C GLY A 118 6.71 -2.79 -10.07
N ILE A 119 5.85 -3.51 -10.79
CA ILE A 119 5.30 -4.78 -10.30
C ILE A 119 6.37 -5.86 -10.10
N MET A 120 7.54 -5.71 -10.72
CA MET A 120 8.62 -6.71 -10.59
C MET A 120 9.36 -6.63 -9.27
N ASP A 121 9.25 -5.53 -8.53
CA ASP A 121 9.89 -5.40 -7.23
C ASP A 121 9.13 -6.17 -6.13
N GLY A 122 7.83 -6.30 -6.25
CA GLY A 122 7.01 -7.05 -5.31
C GLY A 122 7.06 -8.55 -5.55
N ILE A 123 7.21 -9.31 -4.48
CA ILE A 123 7.16 -10.77 -4.50
C ILE A 123 5.95 -11.21 -3.71
N ARG A 124 4.98 -11.85 -4.37
CA ARG A 124 3.77 -12.32 -3.73
C ARG A 124 4.05 -13.57 -2.90
N LEU A 125 3.44 -13.64 -1.76
CA LEU A 125 3.64 -14.73 -0.81
C LEU A 125 2.28 -15.31 -0.39
N ASN A 126 2.30 -16.59 -0.05
CA ASN A 126 1.15 -17.21 0.58
C ASN A 126 1.03 -16.70 2.03
N PRO A 127 -0.11 -16.12 2.42
CA PRO A 127 -0.22 -15.50 3.75
C PRO A 127 -0.20 -16.50 4.91
N GLU A 128 -0.43 -17.79 4.65
CA GLU A 128 -0.41 -18.83 5.68
C GLU A 128 0.95 -19.47 5.82
N THR A 129 1.66 -19.69 4.72
CA THR A 129 2.95 -20.41 4.69
C THR A 129 4.15 -19.52 4.53
N GLY A 130 4.00 -18.31 3.97
CA GLY A 130 5.09 -17.43 3.62
C GLY A 130 5.84 -17.82 2.35
N GLU A 131 5.40 -18.86 1.66
CA GLU A 131 6.04 -19.30 0.42
C GLU A 131 5.73 -18.35 -0.73
N GLU A 132 6.70 -18.20 -1.64
CA GLU A 132 6.51 -17.39 -2.83
C GLU A 132 5.44 -18.02 -3.74
N ILE A 133 4.58 -17.14 -4.28
CA ILE A 133 3.61 -17.51 -5.30
C ILE A 133 4.20 -17.11 -6.65
N PRO A 134 4.48 -18.08 -7.54
CA PRO A 134 5.05 -17.76 -8.86
C PRO A 134 4.12 -16.85 -9.65
N ARG A 135 4.71 -15.94 -10.43
CA ARG A 135 3.97 -15.14 -11.40
C ARG A 135 3.60 -16.01 -12.60
N THR A 136 2.39 -15.88 -13.04
CA THR A 136 1.90 -16.59 -14.24
C THR A 136 1.65 -15.61 -15.37
#